data_918a6dc303f743d558d74c0b2e3f6fb5
#
_entry.id   918a6dc303f743d558d74c0b2e3f6fb5
#
_cell.length_a   1.000
_cell.length_b   1.000
_cell.length_c   1.000
_cell.angle_alpha   90.00
_cell.angle_beta   90.00
_cell.angle_gamma   90.00
#
_symmetry.space_group_name_H-M   'P 1'
#
loop_
_entity.id
_entity.type
_entity.pdbx_description
1 polymer ?
#
loop_
_entity_poly.entity_id
_entity_poly.type
_entity_poly.pdbx_seq_one_letter_code
_entity_poly.pdbx_strand_id
1 'polypeptide(L)'
;MPVLSTDGISFDVHVPVIIVGAGACGLTAALAARDVGADVLILERDAQPSGSTAMSQGNIAAAGTGSQRQHGIEDSGEIFANDIVALARGETDAPLARLFADASGPTVDWLVERHQIPLALDPDWGAMLGHSRPRIHTVPTKTGRELITCLEDATARAGANLLTDAHVVDVYADATGQVRGVAYVRPDGARETVGCDALVLATCGFG
;
A
#
# COMPACT_ATOMS: atom_id res chain seq x y z
N MET A 1 5.71 -9.87 15.67
CA MET A 1 6.68 -10.65 14.85
C MET A 1 8.08 -10.46 15.44
N PRO A 2 8.74 -11.49 15.98
CA PRO A 2 10.16 -11.39 16.36
C PRO A 2 11.05 -11.33 15.11
N VAL A 3 12.26 -10.77 15.30
CA VAL A 3 13.35 -10.85 14.33
C VAL A 3 14.34 -11.90 14.83
N LEU A 4 14.57 -12.91 14.02
CA LEU A 4 15.42 -14.06 14.35
C LEU A 4 16.71 -14.04 13.51
N SER A 5 17.78 -14.68 14.01
CA SER A 5 19.00 -14.87 13.21
C SER A 5 18.77 -15.85 12.07
N THR A 6 19.48 -15.63 10.97
CA THR A 6 19.58 -16.60 9.86
C THR A 6 20.52 -17.77 10.14
N ASP A 7 21.19 -17.81 11.29
CA ASP A 7 22.14 -18.87 11.62
C ASP A 7 21.47 -20.24 11.58
N GLY A 8 21.98 -21.12 10.71
CA GLY A 8 21.43 -22.47 10.51
C GLY A 8 20.11 -22.53 9.74
N ILE A 9 19.64 -21.42 9.18
CA ILE A 9 18.44 -21.37 8.34
C ILE A 9 18.85 -21.36 6.86
N SER A 10 18.20 -22.22 6.08
CA SER A 10 18.24 -22.18 4.62
C SER A 10 16.83 -21.93 4.09
N PHE A 11 16.74 -21.19 3.01
CA PHE A 11 15.48 -20.93 2.31
C PHE A 11 15.47 -21.73 1.01
N ASP A 12 14.56 -22.70 0.88
CA ASP A 12 14.42 -23.51 -0.33
C ASP A 12 13.85 -22.69 -1.50
N VAL A 13 13.09 -21.65 -1.17
CA VAL A 13 12.51 -20.69 -2.12
C VAL A 13 13.02 -19.30 -1.78
N HIS A 14 13.39 -18.55 -2.81
CA HIS A 14 13.82 -17.16 -2.69
C HIS A 14 13.06 -16.29 -3.70
N VAL A 15 12.53 -15.18 -3.25
CA VAL A 15 11.84 -14.18 -4.08
C VAL A 15 12.45 -12.81 -3.80
N PRO A 16 12.86 -12.03 -4.80
CA PRO A 16 13.53 -10.74 -4.59
C PRO A 16 12.80 -9.82 -3.61
N VAL A 17 11.47 -9.70 -3.74
CA VAL A 17 10.67 -8.83 -2.86
C VAL A 17 9.53 -9.61 -2.23
N ILE A 18 9.48 -9.62 -0.90
CA ILE A 18 8.33 -10.12 -0.14
C ILE A 18 7.55 -8.94 0.43
N ILE A 19 6.22 -9.01 0.31
CA ILE A 19 5.30 -8.02 0.90
C ILE A 19 4.37 -8.73 1.86
N VAL A 20 4.27 -8.26 3.09
CA VAL A 20 3.39 -8.82 4.11
C VAL A 20 2.14 -7.97 4.25
N GLY A 21 1.00 -8.54 3.86
CA GLY A 21 -0.31 -7.90 3.85
C GLY A 21 -0.75 -7.45 2.46
N ALA A 22 -1.95 -7.87 2.06
CA ALA A 22 -2.57 -7.55 0.76
C ALA A 22 -3.66 -6.46 0.87
N GLY A 23 -3.49 -5.49 1.77
CA GLY A 23 -4.26 -4.25 1.76
C GLY A 23 -3.78 -3.29 0.65
N ALA A 24 -4.41 -2.11 0.54
CA ALA A 24 -4.04 -1.13 -0.50
C ALA A 24 -2.55 -0.78 -0.50
N CYS A 25 -1.93 -0.68 0.67
CA CYS A 25 -0.49 -0.41 0.80
C CYS A 25 0.35 -1.53 0.16
N GLY A 26 0.08 -2.79 0.51
CA GLY A 26 0.86 -3.93 0.00
C GLY A 26 0.66 -4.15 -1.49
N LEU A 27 -0.57 -4.07 -1.98
CA LEU A 27 -0.86 -4.21 -3.41
C LEU A 27 -0.24 -3.09 -4.24
N THR A 28 -0.28 -1.84 -3.75
CA THR A 28 0.38 -0.70 -4.41
C THR A 28 1.92 -0.87 -4.42
N ALA A 29 2.50 -1.33 -3.32
CA ALA A 29 3.93 -1.63 -3.25
C ALA A 29 4.32 -2.75 -4.23
N ALA A 30 3.47 -3.76 -4.39
CA ALA A 30 3.68 -4.83 -5.35
C ALA A 30 3.70 -4.32 -6.80
N LEU A 31 2.76 -3.44 -7.16
CA LEU A 31 2.73 -2.80 -8.47
C LEU A 31 4.01 -1.99 -8.73
N ALA A 32 4.45 -1.22 -7.74
CA ALA A 32 5.67 -0.43 -7.86
C ALA A 32 6.93 -1.31 -8.05
N ALA A 33 7.04 -2.41 -7.31
CA ALA A 33 8.14 -3.35 -7.46
C ALA A 33 8.11 -4.08 -8.82
N ARG A 34 6.92 -4.47 -9.29
CA ARG A 34 6.75 -5.07 -10.63
C ARG A 34 7.10 -4.10 -11.74
N ASP A 35 6.82 -2.82 -11.60
CA ASP A 35 7.15 -1.80 -12.59
C ASP A 35 8.65 -1.63 -12.84
N VAL A 36 9.47 -1.95 -11.85
CA VAL A 36 10.95 -1.99 -11.99
C VAL A 36 11.48 -3.40 -12.30
N GLY A 37 10.59 -4.36 -12.56
CA GLY A 37 10.95 -5.72 -13.00
C GLY A 37 11.31 -6.69 -11.88
N ALA A 38 11.08 -6.35 -10.61
CA ALA A 38 11.32 -7.26 -9.51
C ALA A 38 10.22 -8.34 -9.42
N ASP A 39 10.60 -9.58 -9.12
CA ASP A 39 9.63 -10.61 -8.77
C ASP A 39 9.12 -10.39 -7.34
N VAL A 40 7.82 -10.54 -7.17
CA VAL A 40 7.11 -10.19 -5.94
C VAL A 40 6.26 -11.36 -5.44
N LEU A 41 6.36 -11.65 -4.15
CA LEU A 41 5.44 -12.51 -3.42
C LEU A 41 4.74 -11.68 -2.33
N ILE A 42 3.42 -11.64 -2.38
CA ILE A 42 2.58 -11.04 -1.35
C ILE A 42 2.07 -12.15 -0.45
N LEU A 43 2.27 -12.02 0.86
CA LEU A 43 1.77 -12.94 1.87
C LEU A 43 0.61 -12.30 2.61
N GLU A 44 -0.58 -12.88 2.46
CA GLU A 44 -1.80 -12.40 3.14
C GLU A 44 -2.25 -13.44 4.17
N ARG A 45 -2.54 -12.98 5.38
CA ARG A 45 -2.97 -13.84 6.49
C ARG A 45 -4.32 -14.49 6.24
N ASP A 46 -5.26 -13.73 5.71
CA ASP A 46 -6.64 -14.17 5.52
C ASP A 46 -6.82 -14.88 4.18
N ALA A 47 -7.88 -15.66 4.04
CA ALA A 47 -8.20 -16.38 2.80
C ALA A 47 -8.52 -15.44 1.62
N GLN A 48 -8.84 -14.19 1.91
CA GLN A 48 -9.09 -13.14 0.93
C GLN A 48 -8.56 -11.81 1.44
N PRO A 49 -7.92 -10.99 0.59
CA PRO A 49 -7.56 -9.63 0.93
C PRO A 49 -8.76 -8.82 1.39
N SER A 50 -8.62 -8.16 2.51
CA SER A 50 -9.70 -7.34 3.08
C SER A 50 -9.15 -6.19 3.92
N GLY A 51 -8.90 -6.43 5.18
CA GLY A 51 -8.34 -5.45 6.10
C GLY A 51 -9.10 -4.12 6.15
N SER A 52 -8.44 -3.09 6.63
CA SER A 52 -9.01 -1.73 6.73
C SER A 52 -9.40 -1.15 5.37
N THR A 53 -8.74 -1.53 4.28
CA THR A 53 -9.07 -1.05 2.93
C THR A 53 -10.48 -1.45 2.55
N ALA A 54 -10.84 -2.73 2.65
CA ALA A 54 -12.16 -3.22 2.26
C ALA A 54 -13.29 -2.70 3.17
N MET A 55 -12.97 -2.38 4.44
CA MET A 55 -13.92 -1.82 5.41
C MET A 55 -14.12 -0.32 5.25
N SER A 56 -13.26 0.36 4.49
CA SER A 56 -13.33 1.79 4.26
C SER A 56 -14.29 2.16 3.12
N GLN A 57 -14.48 3.47 2.91
CA GLN A 57 -15.15 3.99 1.74
C GLN A 57 -14.25 4.02 0.49
N GLY A 58 -12.99 3.60 0.58
CA GLY A 58 -12.05 3.63 -0.52
C GLY A 58 -11.63 5.03 -0.96
N ASN A 59 -11.78 6.02 -0.09
CA ASN A 59 -11.42 7.41 -0.35
C ASN A 59 -9.91 7.62 -0.26
N ILE A 60 -9.34 8.26 -1.26
CA ILE A 60 -7.92 8.63 -1.32
C ILE A 60 -7.82 10.14 -1.51
N ALA A 61 -7.24 10.83 -0.54
CA ALA A 61 -6.93 12.24 -0.66
C ALA A 61 -5.62 12.45 -1.44
N ALA A 62 -5.68 13.18 -2.55
CA ALA A 62 -4.50 13.45 -3.38
C ALA A 62 -4.56 14.86 -3.98
N ALA A 63 -3.40 15.51 -4.08
CA ALA A 63 -3.26 16.89 -4.54
C ALA A 63 -2.50 16.98 -5.87
N GLY A 64 -2.96 17.83 -6.76
CA GLY A 64 -2.32 18.09 -8.06
C GLY A 64 -2.52 16.96 -9.07
N THR A 65 -3.64 16.23 -8.98
CA THR A 65 -3.96 15.12 -9.88
C THR A 65 -4.45 15.59 -11.25
N GLY A 66 -4.33 14.72 -12.26
CA GLY A 66 -4.95 14.92 -13.57
C GLY A 66 -6.46 15.15 -13.48
N SER A 67 -7.13 14.42 -12.61
CA SER A 67 -8.57 14.56 -12.38
C SER A 67 -8.92 15.93 -11.78
N GLN A 68 -8.15 16.46 -10.83
CA GLN A 68 -8.36 17.84 -10.32
C GLN A 68 -8.19 18.88 -11.43
N ARG A 69 -7.14 18.76 -12.25
CA ARG A 69 -6.90 19.67 -13.39
C ARG A 69 -8.06 19.66 -14.38
N GLN A 70 -8.66 18.50 -14.69
CA GLN A 70 -9.83 18.37 -15.56
C GLN A 70 -11.07 19.10 -15.01
N HIS A 71 -11.18 19.21 -13.68
CA HIS A 71 -12.24 19.95 -13.00
C HIS A 71 -11.89 21.41 -12.71
N GLY A 72 -10.77 21.93 -13.24
CA GLY A 72 -10.35 23.31 -13.02
C GLY A 72 -9.90 23.60 -11.58
N ILE A 73 -9.53 22.59 -10.82
CA ILE A 73 -9.07 22.73 -9.44
C ILE A 73 -7.55 22.86 -9.44
N GLU A 74 -7.07 24.01 -8.98
CA GLU A 74 -5.65 24.24 -8.72
C GLU A 74 -5.31 23.76 -7.31
N ASP A 75 -4.44 22.76 -7.21
CA ASP A 75 -3.97 22.18 -5.96
C ASP A 75 -2.51 21.72 -6.09
N SER A 76 -1.84 21.57 -4.94
CA SER A 76 -0.45 21.12 -4.88
C SER A 76 -0.16 20.39 -3.57
N GLY A 77 0.94 19.62 -3.56
CA GLY A 77 1.43 19.00 -2.33
C GLY A 77 1.70 20.01 -1.22
N GLU A 78 2.14 21.23 -1.57
CA GLU A 78 2.35 22.30 -0.57
C GLU A 78 1.05 22.74 0.10
N ILE A 79 -0.01 23.00 -0.70
CA ILE A 79 -1.32 23.37 -0.15
C ILE A 79 -1.88 22.25 0.70
N PHE A 80 -1.73 20.99 0.26
CA PHE A 80 -2.20 19.83 1.00
C PHE A 80 -1.42 19.62 2.30
N ALA A 81 -0.09 19.73 2.30
CA ALA A 81 0.72 19.64 3.50
C ALA A 81 0.35 20.70 4.54
N ASN A 82 0.08 21.94 4.09
CA ASN A 82 -0.36 23.01 4.96
C ASN A 82 -1.71 22.72 5.60
N ASP A 83 -2.65 22.13 4.86
CA ASP A 83 -3.95 21.69 5.40
C ASP A 83 -3.77 20.59 6.47
N ILE A 84 -2.89 19.61 6.22
CA ILE A 84 -2.58 18.55 7.20
C ILE A 84 -2.01 19.13 8.49
N VAL A 85 -1.02 20.04 8.39
CA VAL A 85 -0.40 20.66 9.57
C VAL A 85 -1.41 21.52 10.32
N ALA A 86 -2.25 22.28 9.61
CA ALA A 86 -3.29 23.11 10.22
C ALA A 86 -4.33 22.28 10.96
N LEU A 87 -4.81 21.18 10.35
CA LEU A 87 -5.77 20.27 10.96
C LEU A 87 -5.20 19.59 12.22
N ALA A 88 -3.94 19.18 12.15
CA ALA A 88 -3.22 18.57 13.27
C ALA A 88 -2.79 19.60 14.35
N ARG A 89 -3.10 20.88 14.18
CA ARG A 89 -2.74 21.96 15.13
C ARG A 89 -1.25 22.00 15.47
N GLY A 90 -0.41 21.61 14.52
CA GLY A 90 1.03 21.53 14.67
C GLY A 90 1.54 20.24 15.38
N GLU A 91 0.66 19.33 15.77
CA GLU A 91 1.01 18.06 16.42
C GLU A 91 1.29 16.93 15.40
N THR A 92 1.94 17.26 14.28
CA THR A 92 2.32 16.29 13.24
C THR A 92 3.76 16.50 12.79
N ASP A 93 4.35 15.45 12.22
CA ASP A 93 5.65 15.54 11.54
C ASP A 93 5.47 16.31 10.22
N ALA A 94 5.81 17.58 10.18
CA ALA A 94 5.64 18.43 9.01
C ALA A 94 6.46 17.96 7.79
N PRO A 95 7.73 17.51 7.91
CA PRO A 95 8.46 16.85 6.83
C PRO A 95 7.74 15.63 6.24
N LEU A 96 7.22 14.76 7.09
CA LEU A 96 6.45 13.58 6.64
C LEU A 96 5.14 13.95 5.97
N ALA A 97 4.40 14.93 6.52
CA ALA A 97 3.20 15.48 5.91
C ALA A 97 3.47 16.05 4.51
N ARG A 98 4.60 16.74 4.33
CA ARG A 98 5.02 17.27 3.04
C ARG A 98 5.34 16.17 2.05
N LEU A 99 6.14 15.18 2.46
CA LEU A 99 6.51 14.03 1.64
C LEU A 99 5.26 13.27 1.16
N PHE A 100 4.32 12.99 2.07
CA PHE A 100 3.06 12.35 1.75
C PHE A 100 2.24 13.17 0.75
N ALA A 101 2.08 14.46 0.99
CA ALA A 101 1.27 15.33 0.16
C ALA A 101 1.86 15.47 -1.26
N ASP A 102 3.19 15.62 -1.39
CA ASP A 102 3.87 15.70 -2.68
C ASP A 102 3.78 14.40 -3.48
N ALA A 103 3.80 13.24 -2.81
CA ALA A 103 3.69 11.94 -3.45
C ALA A 103 2.24 11.56 -3.84
N SER A 104 1.23 12.15 -3.19
CA SER A 104 -0.17 11.71 -3.31
C SER A 104 -0.73 11.81 -4.74
N GLY A 105 -0.58 12.98 -5.38
CA GLY A 105 -1.06 13.21 -6.74
C GLY A 105 -0.39 12.32 -7.78
N PRO A 106 0.96 12.33 -7.87
CA PRO A 106 1.68 11.44 -8.77
C PRO A 106 1.33 9.95 -8.59
N THR A 107 1.10 9.50 -7.34
CA THR A 107 0.72 8.10 -7.07
C THR A 107 -0.68 7.79 -7.59
N VAL A 108 -1.65 8.67 -7.38
CA VAL A 108 -3.01 8.47 -7.91
C VAL A 108 -2.99 8.49 -9.45
N ASP A 109 -2.32 9.45 -10.06
CA ASP A 109 -2.21 9.53 -11.53
C ASP A 109 -1.52 8.26 -12.08
N TRP A 110 -0.46 7.76 -11.44
CA TRP A 110 0.21 6.52 -11.82
C TRP A 110 -0.70 5.28 -11.69
N LEU A 111 -1.49 5.16 -10.62
CA LEU A 111 -2.46 4.08 -10.47
C LEU A 111 -3.53 4.10 -11.59
N VAL A 112 -3.99 5.29 -11.95
CA VAL A 112 -5.00 5.48 -13.01
C VAL A 112 -4.40 5.18 -14.40
N GLU A 113 -3.30 5.84 -14.75
CA GLU A 113 -2.77 5.84 -16.10
C GLU A 113 -2.07 4.53 -16.45
N ARG A 114 -1.29 3.98 -15.51
CA ARG A 114 -0.48 2.79 -15.78
C ARG A 114 -1.19 1.50 -15.39
N HIS A 115 -1.88 1.49 -14.26
CA HIS A 115 -2.50 0.28 -13.73
C HIS A 115 -4.01 0.21 -13.93
N GLN A 116 -4.60 1.26 -14.54
CA GLN A 116 -6.02 1.29 -14.91
C GLN A 116 -6.96 1.13 -13.70
N ILE A 117 -6.53 1.61 -12.53
CA ILE A 117 -7.41 1.70 -11.37
C ILE A 117 -8.40 2.85 -11.63
N PRO A 118 -9.71 2.65 -11.58
CA PRO A 118 -10.69 3.65 -11.96
C PRO A 118 -10.92 4.70 -10.87
N LEU A 119 -9.84 5.33 -10.40
CA LEU A 119 -9.90 6.42 -9.43
C LEU A 119 -10.19 7.74 -10.14
N ALA A 120 -11.18 8.46 -9.66
CA ALA A 120 -11.50 9.81 -10.13
C ALA A 120 -11.81 10.72 -8.94
N LEU A 121 -11.59 12.03 -9.14
CA LEU A 121 -12.02 13.03 -8.16
C LEU A 121 -13.52 12.92 -7.96
N ASP A 122 -13.96 12.86 -6.70
CA ASP A 122 -15.36 12.97 -6.33
C ASP A 122 -15.66 14.42 -5.90
N PRO A 123 -16.27 15.23 -6.79
CA PRO A 123 -16.50 16.64 -6.50
C PRO A 123 -17.54 16.85 -5.41
N ASP A 124 -18.38 15.86 -5.11
CA ASP A 124 -19.42 15.95 -4.08
C ASP A 124 -18.83 16.09 -2.68
N TRP A 125 -17.61 15.62 -2.47
CA TRP A 125 -16.91 15.81 -1.20
C TRP A 125 -16.46 17.25 -0.95
N GLY A 126 -16.26 18.04 -2.00
CA GLY A 126 -15.86 19.44 -1.88
C GLY A 126 -14.59 19.65 -1.02
N ALA A 127 -14.47 20.85 -0.48
CA ALA A 127 -13.43 21.21 0.47
C ALA A 127 -13.94 20.96 1.90
N MET A 128 -13.75 19.77 2.43
CA MET A 128 -14.25 19.35 3.74
C MET A 128 -13.20 18.53 4.52
N LEU A 129 -13.48 18.23 5.77
CA LEU A 129 -12.60 17.46 6.65
C LEU A 129 -11.18 18.06 6.79
N GLY A 130 -11.06 19.39 6.78
CA GLY A 130 -9.79 20.10 6.87
C GLY A 130 -9.09 20.33 5.54
N HIS A 131 -9.64 19.85 4.42
CA HIS A 131 -9.10 20.14 3.09
C HIS A 131 -9.56 21.52 2.59
N SER A 132 -8.63 22.33 2.13
CA SER A 132 -8.95 23.64 1.49
C SER A 132 -9.33 23.50 0.02
N ARG A 133 -9.17 22.31 -0.57
CA ARG A 133 -9.50 21.97 -1.96
C ARG A 133 -10.20 20.61 -2.00
N PRO A 134 -11.07 20.34 -3.00
CA PRO A 134 -11.58 19.00 -3.28
C PRO A 134 -10.42 18.06 -3.63
N ARG A 135 -10.21 16.99 -2.85
CA ARG A 135 -9.08 16.05 -3.00
C ARG A 135 -9.45 14.59 -2.96
N ILE A 136 -10.68 14.29 -2.63
CA ILE A 136 -11.11 12.90 -2.45
C ILE A 136 -11.27 12.25 -3.82
N HIS A 137 -10.49 11.21 -4.07
CA HIS A 137 -10.60 10.34 -5.24
C HIS A 137 -11.20 9.02 -4.80
N THR A 138 -12.13 8.50 -5.60
CA THR A 138 -12.85 7.25 -5.31
C THR A 138 -12.95 6.39 -6.57
N VAL A 139 -13.21 5.11 -6.35
CA VAL A 139 -13.67 4.19 -7.38
C VAL A 139 -15.17 4.36 -7.62
N PRO A 140 -15.77 3.88 -8.74
CA PRO A 140 -17.17 4.13 -9.10
C PRO A 140 -18.20 3.81 -8.03
N THR A 141 -18.06 2.70 -7.29
CA THR A 141 -19.01 2.35 -6.21
C THR A 141 -18.77 3.08 -4.89
N LYS A 142 -17.71 3.87 -4.80
CA LYS A 142 -17.29 4.57 -3.58
C LYS A 142 -17.12 3.62 -2.38
N THR A 143 -16.54 2.44 -2.62
CA THR A 143 -16.30 1.43 -1.59
C THR A 143 -14.85 0.94 -1.59
N GLY A 144 -14.30 0.71 -0.40
CA GLY A 144 -12.97 0.11 -0.27
C GLY A 144 -12.92 -1.34 -0.78
N ARG A 145 -14.07 -2.03 -0.84
CA ARG A 145 -14.17 -3.36 -1.44
C ARG A 145 -13.86 -3.32 -2.94
N GLU A 146 -14.42 -2.39 -3.69
CA GLU A 146 -14.09 -2.24 -5.10
C GLU A 146 -12.63 -1.82 -5.29
N LEU A 147 -12.15 -0.87 -4.48
CA LEU A 147 -10.76 -0.43 -4.57
C LEU A 147 -9.79 -1.60 -4.40
N ILE A 148 -9.98 -2.46 -3.40
CA ILE A 148 -9.08 -3.59 -3.18
C ILE A 148 -9.18 -4.60 -4.32
N THR A 149 -10.36 -4.88 -4.85
CA THR A 149 -10.54 -5.76 -6.01
C THR A 149 -9.82 -5.22 -7.24
N CYS A 150 -9.94 -3.92 -7.53
CA CYS A 150 -9.21 -3.30 -8.64
C CYS A 150 -7.70 -3.41 -8.48
N LEU A 151 -7.18 -3.22 -7.26
CA LEU A 151 -5.75 -3.37 -6.96
C LEU A 151 -5.27 -4.81 -7.07
N GLU A 152 -6.06 -5.80 -6.60
CA GLU A 152 -5.76 -7.23 -6.77
C GLU A 152 -5.66 -7.60 -8.25
N ASP A 153 -6.66 -7.22 -9.05
CA ASP A 153 -6.68 -7.49 -10.48
C ASP A 153 -5.47 -6.85 -11.20
N ALA A 154 -5.13 -5.60 -10.85
CA ALA A 154 -3.96 -4.93 -11.41
C ALA A 154 -2.66 -5.64 -11.02
N THR A 155 -2.54 -6.07 -9.76
CA THR A 155 -1.37 -6.79 -9.24
C THR A 155 -1.20 -8.14 -9.93
N ALA A 156 -2.30 -8.88 -10.13
CA ALA A 156 -2.30 -10.13 -10.89
C ALA A 156 -1.89 -9.91 -12.37
N ARG A 157 -2.42 -8.88 -13.02
CA ARG A 157 -2.01 -8.52 -14.40
C ARG A 157 -0.53 -8.13 -14.50
N ALA A 158 0.01 -7.50 -13.45
CA ALA A 158 1.44 -7.16 -13.37
C ALA A 158 2.34 -8.38 -13.10
N GLY A 159 1.76 -9.56 -12.83
CA GLY A 159 2.49 -10.80 -12.60
C GLY A 159 3.11 -10.92 -11.20
N ALA A 160 2.57 -10.24 -10.19
CA ALA A 160 2.91 -10.50 -8.81
C ALA A 160 2.16 -11.73 -8.29
N ASN A 161 2.80 -12.51 -7.43
CA ASN A 161 2.20 -13.68 -6.81
C ASN A 161 1.56 -13.30 -5.47
N LEU A 162 0.31 -13.67 -5.26
CA LEU A 162 -0.41 -13.53 -3.99
C LEU A 162 -0.63 -14.91 -3.38
N LEU A 163 -0.13 -15.10 -2.16
CA LEU A 163 -0.36 -16.29 -1.34
C LEU A 163 -1.23 -15.89 -0.15
N THR A 164 -2.47 -16.34 -0.15
CA THR A 164 -3.43 -16.18 0.95
C THR A 164 -3.28 -17.31 1.97
N ASP A 165 -3.95 -17.19 3.13
CA ASP A 165 -3.79 -18.14 4.24
C ASP A 165 -2.32 -18.32 4.66
N ALA A 166 -1.54 -17.24 4.64
CA ALA A 166 -0.12 -17.20 4.93
C ALA A 166 0.18 -16.18 6.04
N HIS A 167 0.00 -16.61 7.28
CA HIS A 167 0.21 -15.74 8.44
C HIS A 167 1.72 -15.64 8.77
N VAL A 168 2.35 -14.53 8.41
CA VAL A 168 3.76 -14.28 8.73
C VAL A 168 3.93 -14.12 10.23
N VAL A 169 4.82 -14.93 10.80
CA VAL A 169 5.05 -15.01 12.24
C VAL A 169 6.45 -14.54 12.65
N ASP A 170 7.45 -14.71 11.79
CA ASP A 170 8.83 -14.31 12.06
C ASP A 170 9.49 -13.65 10.86
N VAL A 171 10.45 -12.77 11.13
CA VAL A 171 11.37 -12.17 10.16
C VAL A 171 12.78 -12.70 10.46
N TYR A 172 13.54 -13.04 9.44
CA TYR A 172 14.94 -13.44 9.57
C TYR A 172 15.86 -12.33 9.07
N ALA A 173 16.87 -12.02 9.88
CA ALA A 173 17.91 -11.05 9.53
C ALA A 173 19.30 -11.67 9.76
N ASP A 174 20.26 -11.28 8.93
CA ASP A 174 21.66 -11.68 9.09
C ASP A 174 22.37 -10.87 10.19
N ALA A 175 23.63 -11.20 10.45
CA ALA A 175 24.45 -10.54 11.46
C ALA A 175 24.65 -9.03 11.20
N THR A 176 24.40 -8.54 9.98
CA THR A 176 24.46 -7.12 9.63
C THR A 176 23.13 -6.40 9.86
N GLY A 177 22.08 -7.15 10.23
CA GLY A 177 20.70 -6.64 10.38
C GLY A 177 19.92 -6.57 9.06
N GLN A 178 20.48 -7.07 7.96
CA GLN A 178 19.74 -7.12 6.70
C GLN A 178 18.73 -8.26 6.73
N VAL A 179 17.50 -7.97 6.36
CA VAL A 179 16.43 -8.97 6.23
C VAL A 179 16.77 -9.94 5.11
N ARG A 180 16.57 -11.24 5.37
CA ARG A 180 16.87 -12.34 4.47
C ARG A 180 15.69 -13.25 4.17
N GLY A 181 14.59 -13.11 4.90
CA GLY A 181 13.41 -13.92 4.69
C GLY A 181 12.40 -13.81 5.82
N VAL A 182 11.33 -14.58 5.68
CA VAL A 182 10.24 -14.65 6.66
C VAL A 182 9.83 -16.11 6.89
N ALA A 183 9.18 -16.38 8.03
CA ALA A 183 8.40 -17.57 8.24
C ALA A 183 6.91 -17.24 8.30
N TYR A 184 6.09 -18.09 7.73
CA TYR A 184 4.64 -17.99 7.80
C TYR A 184 4.01 -19.34 8.14
N VAL A 185 2.80 -19.28 8.67
CA VAL A 185 2.02 -20.45 9.10
C VAL A 185 0.77 -20.55 8.25
N ARG A 186 0.49 -21.77 7.78
CA ARG A 186 -0.71 -22.15 7.03
C ARG A 186 -1.85 -22.52 7.97
N PRO A 187 -3.13 -22.58 7.53
CA PRO A 187 -4.26 -22.94 8.37
C PRO A 187 -4.17 -24.33 9.02
N ASP A 188 -3.46 -25.26 8.40
CA ASP A 188 -3.20 -26.60 8.95
C ASP A 188 -2.09 -26.63 10.01
N GLY A 189 -1.48 -25.48 10.31
CA GLY A 189 -0.36 -25.35 11.23
C GLY A 189 1.03 -25.61 10.61
N ALA A 190 1.11 -25.92 9.32
CA ALA A 190 2.38 -26.05 8.62
C ALA A 190 3.13 -24.73 8.65
N ARG A 191 4.41 -24.77 9.05
CA ARG A 191 5.32 -23.62 9.05
C ARG A 191 6.26 -23.70 7.86
N GLU A 192 6.24 -22.67 7.07
CA GLU A 192 7.05 -22.54 5.86
C GLU A 192 7.96 -21.30 5.95
N THR A 193 9.05 -21.32 5.20
CA THR A 193 9.99 -20.20 5.13
C THR A 193 10.26 -19.82 3.68
N VAL A 194 10.50 -18.54 3.45
CA VAL A 194 10.86 -18.01 2.14
C VAL A 194 11.89 -16.89 2.30
N GLY A 195 12.97 -16.96 1.49
CA GLY A 195 14.05 -15.98 1.46
C GLY A 195 13.69 -14.76 0.61
N CYS A 196 14.30 -13.61 0.94
CA CYS A 196 14.16 -12.39 0.14
C CYS A 196 15.38 -11.48 0.23
N ASP A 197 15.48 -10.55 -0.72
CA ASP A 197 16.44 -9.45 -0.70
C ASP A 197 15.85 -8.19 -0.06
N ALA A 198 14.52 -8.01 -0.19
CA ALA A 198 13.79 -6.89 0.39
C ALA A 198 12.44 -7.34 0.98
N LEU A 199 12.05 -6.71 2.09
CA LEU A 199 10.78 -6.97 2.77
C LEU A 199 10.01 -5.66 2.95
N VAL A 200 8.73 -5.67 2.56
CA VAL A 200 7.78 -4.60 2.83
C VAL A 200 6.77 -5.09 3.87
N LEU A 201 6.65 -4.39 4.99
CA LEU A 201 5.62 -4.65 6.00
C LEU A 201 4.43 -3.73 5.76
N ALA A 202 3.34 -4.30 5.25
CA ALA A 202 2.09 -3.60 4.94
C ALA A 202 0.93 -4.13 5.81
N THR A 203 1.23 -4.45 7.06
CA THR A 203 0.36 -5.17 8.01
C THR A 203 -0.64 -4.29 8.74
N CYS A 204 -0.93 -3.09 8.20
CA CYS A 204 -1.73 -2.05 8.84
C CYS A 204 -1.04 -1.40 10.05
N GLY A 205 -1.73 -0.46 10.70
CA GLY A 205 -1.25 0.19 11.91
C GLY A 205 -1.74 -0.52 13.19
N PHE A 206 -1.62 0.19 14.30
CA PHE A 206 -2.19 -0.24 15.57
C PHE A 206 -3.71 -0.08 15.53
N GLY A 207 -4.42 -1.18 15.49
CA GLY A 207 -5.89 -1.24 15.52
C GLY A 207 -6.38 -1.77 16.85
#